data_3180f8741da4f1ed55ac755c2cf40614
#
_entry.id   3180f8741da4f1ed55ac755c2cf40614
#
_cell.length_a   1.000
_cell.length_b   1.000
_cell.length_c   1.000
_cell.angle_alpha   90.00
_cell.angle_beta   90.00
_cell.angle_gamma   90.00
#
_symmetry.space_group_name_H-M   'P 1'
#
loop_
_entity.id
_entity.type
_entity.pdbx_description
1 polymer ?
#
loop_
_entity_poly.entity_id
_entity_poly.type
_entity_poly.pdbx_seq_one_letter_code
_entity_poly.pdbx_strand_id
1 'polypeptide(L)'
;MTFHKIDRDSINSITNALDFFQVPPTNVSISSSKVFEILPSNPLTDTPYHFKIHSSQNYIDLSKIYLFTEFQIKKEDADGKLVKIDAADNVAPIQLIGQTFINNMRISINGREIFNSNSLYAYKSYFSHELSYSTGAKNSHLNASGYYYDSDANLEGGNAFNSRKKLFSSSKTAQFISKIDADLFNQPLYLINHCEIDLEILPNDTRFVLIAPKTNITDATVNYHFEVISCKLYVKKIDLMDGLALDIARKLETK
;
A
#
# COMPACT_ATOMS: atom_id res chain seq x y z
N MET A 1 -6.79 38.83 -21.22
CA MET A 1 -6.70 37.92 -20.05
C MET A 1 -5.29 37.99 -19.50
N THR A 2 -5.10 38.46 -18.28
CA THR A 2 -3.82 38.49 -17.60
C THR A 2 -3.61 37.14 -16.93
N PHE A 3 -2.64 36.35 -17.41
CA PHE A 3 -2.26 35.11 -16.74
C PHE A 3 -1.40 35.45 -15.51
N HIS A 4 -1.86 35.05 -14.33
CA HIS A 4 -1.06 35.14 -13.11
C HIS A 4 -0.03 34.01 -13.12
N LYS A 5 1.23 34.35 -13.24
CA LYS A 5 2.35 33.43 -13.06
C LYS A 5 2.55 33.18 -11.55
N ILE A 6 2.84 31.94 -11.16
CA ILE A 6 3.17 31.56 -9.77
C ILE A 6 4.55 32.13 -9.39
N ASP A 7 5.47 32.14 -10.35
CA ASP A 7 6.79 32.74 -10.23
C ASP A 7 7.09 33.60 -11.45
N ARG A 8 7.86 34.69 -11.25
CA ARG A 8 8.28 35.62 -12.34
C ARG A 8 9.04 34.91 -13.43
N ASP A 9 9.87 33.93 -13.05
CA ASP A 9 10.77 33.18 -13.95
C ASP A 9 10.08 31.95 -14.56
N SER A 10 8.80 31.68 -14.24
CA SER A 10 8.06 30.57 -14.83
C SER A 10 7.84 30.80 -16.32
N ILE A 11 8.12 29.78 -17.13
CA ILE A 11 7.93 29.78 -18.59
C ILE A 11 6.47 29.41 -18.88
N ASN A 12 5.88 30.08 -19.88
CA ASN A 12 4.57 29.68 -20.38
C ASN A 12 4.70 28.33 -21.08
N SER A 13 3.90 27.35 -20.68
CA SER A 13 3.86 26.05 -21.32
C SER A 13 2.44 25.68 -21.72
N ILE A 14 2.32 24.88 -22.76
CA ILE A 14 1.07 24.23 -23.16
C ILE A 14 1.08 22.83 -22.57
N THR A 15 -0.08 22.35 -22.08
CA THR A 15 -0.15 20.97 -21.57
C THR A 15 0.11 20.00 -22.72
N ASN A 16 0.85 18.93 -22.47
CA ASN A 16 1.15 17.90 -23.46
C ASN A 16 -0.12 17.31 -24.12
N ALA A 17 -1.25 17.37 -23.42
CA ALA A 17 -2.54 16.92 -23.94
C ALA A 17 -3.11 17.79 -25.08
N LEU A 18 -2.64 19.02 -25.23
CA LEU A 18 -3.04 19.97 -26.27
C LEU A 18 -1.98 20.17 -27.35
N ASP A 19 -0.83 19.53 -27.21
CA ASP A 19 0.29 19.66 -28.12
C ASP A 19 0.26 18.57 -29.21
N PHE A 20 -0.70 18.71 -30.13
CA PHE A 20 -0.96 17.72 -31.18
C PHE A 20 0.10 17.71 -32.30
N PHE A 21 0.94 18.73 -32.41
CA PHE A 21 1.82 18.94 -33.57
C PHE A 21 3.30 18.82 -33.25
N GLN A 22 3.66 18.70 -31.98
CA GLN A 22 5.06 18.51 -31.57
C GLN A 22 5.38 17.03 -31.36
N VAL A 23 6.50 16.61 -31.87
CA VAL A 23 7.05 15.29 -31.53
C VAL A 23 7.47 15.33 -30.06
N PRO A 24 6.95 14.44 -29.20
CA PRO A 24 7.30 14.43 -27.79
C PRO A 24 8.82 14.26 -27.64
N PRO A 25 9.46 15.03 -26.75
CA PRO A 25 10.91 14.93 -26.55
C PRO A 25 11.28 13.57 -26.00
N THR A 26 12.38 13.01 -26.49
CA THR A 26 12.92 11.76 -25.96
C THR A 26 13.49 12.00 -24.56
N ASN A 27 13.06 11.18 -23.59
CA ASN A 27 13.62 11.25 -22.25
C ASN A 27 15.02 10.61 -22.24
N VAL A 28 16.05 11.44 -22.12
CA VAL A 28 17.46 11.03 -22.03
C VAL A 28 18.01 11.14 -20.60
N SER A 29 17.16 11.40 -19.61
CA SER A 29 17.60 11.63 -18.23
C SER A 29 17.82 10.34 -17.44
N ILE A 30 17.10 9.27 -17.79
CA ILE A 30 17.12 7.99 -17.08
C ILE A 30 17.95 6.99 -17.88
N SER A 31 19.02 6.48 -17.26
CA SER A 31 19.87 5.41 -17.80
C SER A 31 19.17 4.05 -17.64
N SER A 32 18.72 3.73 -16.44
CA SER A 32 18.02 2.49 -16.15
C SER A 32 17.03 2.64 -14.99
N SER A 33 16.08 1.71 -14.90
CA SER A 33 15.22 1.60 -13.73
C SER A 33 14.96 0.14 -13.38
N LYS A 34 14.99 -0.17 -12.08
CA LYS A 34 14.77 -1.53 -11.56
C LYS A 34 13.86 -1.50 -10.35
N VAL A 35 13.06 -2.57 -10.19
CA VAL A 35 12.23 -2.78 -8.99
C VAL A 35 12.98 -3.73 -8.07
N PHE A 36 13.12 -3.33 -6.81
CA PHE A 36 13.77 -4.10 -5.76
C PHE A 36 12.73 -4.58 -4.76
N GLU A 37 12.88 -5.81 -4.32
CA GLU A 37 12.15 -6.38 -3.20
C GLU A 37 12.88 -6.04 -1.90
N ILE A 38 12.17 -5.48 -0.92
CA ILE A 38 12.68 -5.15 0.40
C ILE A 38 11.90 -5.98 1.42
N LEU A 39 12.60 -6.78 2.17
CA LEU A 39 12.05 -7.58 3.27
C LEU A 39 12.08 -6.78 4.58
N PRO A 40 11.21 -7.10 5.55
CA PRO A 40 11.30 -6.49 6.88
C PRO A 40 12.63 -6.88 7.55
N SER A 41 13.15 -5.98 8.35
CA SER A 41 14.42 -6.17 9.07
C SER A 41 14.29 -7.08 10.29
N ASN A 42 13.06 -7.29 10.76
CA ASN A 42 12.71 -8.16 11.88
C ASN A 42 11.80 -9.30 11.44
N PRO A 43 11.73 -10.42 12.18
CA PRO A 43 10.79 -11.49 11.90
C PRO A 43 9.33 -10.99 11.94
N LEU A 44 8.45 -11.60 11.13
CA LEU A 44 7.02 -11.24 11.11
C LEU A 44 6.25 -11.63 12.39
N THR A 45 6.87 -12.39 13.28
CA THR A 45 6.36 -12.66 14.65
C THR A 45 6.46 -11.44 15.56
N ASP A 46 7.36 -10.52 15.23
CA ASP A 46 7.66 -9.35 16.05
C ASP A 46 7.08 -8.10 15.39
N THR A 47 6.26 -7.37 16.11
CA THR A 47 5.62 -6.14 15.65
C THR A 47 6.17 -4.92 16.40
N PRO A 48 6.30 -3.78 15.74
CA PRO A 48 5.98 -3.45 14.33
C PRO A 48 6.97 -4.05 13.31
N TYR A 49 6.54 -4.17 12.06
CA TYR A 49 7.42 -4.56 10.94
C TYR A 49 8.26 -3.36 10.51
N HIS A 50 9.57 -3.53 10.49
CA HIS A 50 10.52 -2.47 10.14
C HIS A 50 11.10 -2.70 8.74
N PHE A 51 10.98 -1.71 7.88
CA PHE A 51 11.59 -1.72 6.55
C PHE A 51 12.58 -0.58 6.41
N LYS A 52 13.75 -0.87 5.87
CA LYS A 52 14.78 0.11 5.54
C LYS A 52 15.02 0.17 4.05
N ILE A 53 14.80 1.32 3.47
CA ILE A 53 14.99 1.56 2.04
C ILE A 53 16.15 2.52 1.88
N HIS A 54 17.30 2.00 1.44
CA HIS A 54 18.47 2.81 1.12
C HIS A 54 18.45 3.19 -0.36
N SER A 55 18.53 4.48 -0.67
CA SER A 55 18.65 4.93 -2.06
C SER A 55 20.03 4.64 -2.65
N SER A 56 21.09 4.63 -1.81
CA SER A 56 22.47 4.54 -2.28
C SER A 56 22.76 5.64 -3.32
N GLN A 57 23.31 5.30 -4.48
CA GLN A 57 23.51 6.22 -5.59
C GLN A 57 22.28 6.43 -6.46
N ASN A 58 21.25 5.60 -6.30
CA ASN A 58 20.03 5.64 -7.09
C ASN A 58 19.04 6.68 -6.57
N TYR A 59 18.17 7.13 -7.45
CA TYR A 59 16.98 7.89 -7.09
C TYR A 59 15.82 6.94 -6.87
N ILE A 60 14.85 7.30 -6.01
CA ILE A 60 13.69 6.46 -5.71
C ILE A 60 12.42 7.10 -6.28
N ASP A 61 11.68 6.32 -7.08
CA ASP A 61 10.33 6.69 -7.52
C ASP A 61 9.34 6.36 -6.40
N LEU A 62 9.06 7.35 -5.55
CA LEU A 62 8.16 7.22 -4.42
C LEU A 62 6.74 6.79 -4.83
N SER A 63 6.29 7.20 -6.02
CA SER A 63 4.97 6.88 -6.54
C SER A 63 4.80 5.41 -6.95
N LYS A 64 5.91 4.68 -7.06
CA LYS A 64 5.98 3.27 -7.46
C LYS A 64 6.50 2.38 -6.33
N ILE A 65 6.12 2.71 -5.11
CA ILE A 65 6.33 1.83 -3.94
C ILE A 65 5.02 1.10 -3.66
N TYR A 66 5.11 -0.23 -3.63
CA TYR A 66 3.97 -1.10 -3.37
C TYR A 66 4.26 -2.01 -2.19
N LEU A 67 3.22 -2.23 -1.38
CA LEU A 67 3.22 -3.20 -0.30
C LEU A 67 2.59 -4.49 -0.81
N PHE A 68 3.34 -5.58 -0.76
CA PHE A 68 2.85 -6.92 -1.03
C PHE A 68 2.68 -7.67 0.28
N THR A 69 1.55 -8.32 0.44
CA THR A 69 1.21 -9.06 1.66
C THR A 69 0.56 -10.39 1.34
N GLU A 70 0.85 -11.37 2.17
CA GLU A 70 0.19 -12.67 2.15
C GLU A 70 -0.44 -12.94 3.51
N PHE A 71 -1.70 -13.32 3.50
CA PHE A 71 -2.47 -13.57 4.72
C PHE A 71 -3.08 -14.96 4.73
N GLN A 72 -3.29 -15.49 5.93
CA GLN A 72 -3.99 -16.74 6.17
C GLN A 72 -4.95 -16.57 7.35
N ILE A 73 -6.09 -17.27 7.32
CA ILE A 73 -7.03 -17.34 8.43
C ILE A 73 -7.04 -18.77 8.99
N LYS A 74 -6.90 -18.91 10.30
CA LYS A 74 -7.01 -20.16 11.05
C LYS A 74 -8.07 -20.03 12.12
N LYS A 75 -8.48 -21.15 12.73
CA LYS A 75 -9.37 -21.18 13.90
C LYS A 75 -8.73 -21.99 15.02
N GLU A 76 -9.16 -21.74 16.24
CA GLU A 76 -8.84 -22.60 17.38
C GLU A 76 -9.80 -23.78 17.40
N ASP A 77 -9.27 -24.98 17.68
CA ASP A 77 -10.06 -26.15 18.03
C ASP A 77 -10.42 -26.15 19.54
N ALA A 78 -11.09 -27.22 19.99
CA ALA A 78 -11.52 -27.36 21.38
C ALA A 78 -10.34 -27.41 22.39
N ASP A 79 -9.15 -27.77 21.91
CA ASP A 79 -7.93 -27.86 22.71
C ASP A 79 -7.09 -26.56 22.65
N GLY A 80 -7.59 -25.51 21.97
CA GLY A 80 -6.90 -24.24 21.79
C GLY A 80 -5.77 -24.29 20.74
N LYS A 81 -5.72 -25.33 19.92
CA LYS A 81 -4.71 -25.46 18.86
C LYS A 81 -5.21 -24.81 17.57
N LEU A 82 -4.31 -24.12 16.87
CA LEU A 82 -4.62 -23.52 15.57
C LEU A 82 -4.77 -24.59 14.48
N VAL A 83 -5.96 -24.67 13.91
CA VAL A 83 -6.31 -25.58 12.82
C VAL A 83 -6.83 -24.81 11.62
N LYS A 84 -6.91 -25.50 10.48
CA LYS A 84 -7.48 -24.89 9.26
C LYS A 84 -8.96 -24.62 9.41
N ILE A 85 -9.44 -23.54 8.81
CA ILE A 85 -10.88 -23.28 8.68
C ILE A 85 -11.47 -24.23 7.63
N ASP A 86 -12.72 -24.60 7.83
CA ASP A 86 -13.51 -25.35 6.86
C ASP A 86 -14.09 -24.43 5.78
N ALA A 87 -14.46 -24.97 4.64
CA ALA A 87 -15.11 -24.19 3.58
C ALA A 87 -16.48 -23.61 4.04
N ALA A 88 -17.11 -24.25 5.03
CA ALA A 88 -18.38 -23.83 5.62
C ALA A 88 -18.21 -22.69 6.64
N ASP A 89 -17.02 -22.49 7.22
CA ASP A 89 -16.79 -21.44 8.20
C ASP A 89 -17.17 -20.06 7.62
N ASN A 90 -17.98 -19.30 8.38
CA ASN A 90 -18.49 -18.02 7.93
C ASN A 90 -17.58 -16.87 8.43
N VAL A 91 -16.40 -16.75 7.84
CA VAL A 91 -15.40 -15.75 8.19
C VAL A 91 -14.77 -15.15 6.94
N ALA A 92 -14.59 -13.84 6.94
CA ALA A 92 -13.89 -13.11 5.88
C ALA A 92 -13.15 -11.90 6.47
N PRO A 93 -12.09 -11.43 5.83
CA PRO A 93 -11.47 -10.17 6.22
C PRO A 93 -12.37 -8.98 5.88
N ILE A 94 -12.12 -7.84 6.55
CA ILE A 94 -12.74 -6.56 6.22
C ILE A 94 -12.35 -6.11 4.80
N GLN A 95 -13.02 -5.07 4.30
CA GLN A 95 -12.71 -4.47 2.99
C GLN A 95 -11.30 -3.91 2.94
N LEU A 96 -10.69 -3.95 1.74
CA LEU A 96 -9.37 -3.36 1.47
C LEU A 96 -8.28 -3.92 2.39
N ILE A 97 -8.30 -5.23 2.65
CA ILE A 97 -7.44 -5.87 3.66
C ILE A 97 -5.95 -5.60 3.46
N GLY A 98 -5.48 -5.46 2.22
CA GLY A 98 -4.09 -5.10 1.93
C GLY A 98 -3.65 -3.73 2.47
N GLN A 99 -4.59 -2.90 2.95
CA GLN A 99 -4.35 -1.62 3.60
C GLN A 99 -4.87 -1.61 5.04
N THR A 100 -6.10 -2.11 5.24
CA THR A 100 -6.80 -2.00 6.52
C THR A 100 -6.26 -2.95 7.60
N PHE A 101 -5.38 -3.90 7.23
CA PHE A 101 -4.65 -4.67 8.25
C PHE A 101 -3.65 -3.81 9.04
N ILE A 102 -3.32 -2.62 8.55
CA ILE A 102 -2.37 -1.71 9.20
C ILE A 102 -3.11 -0.83 10.22
N ASN A 103 -2.68 -0.90 11.47
CA ASN A 103 -3.12 -0.02 12.55
C ASN A 103 -2.41 1.33 12.46
N ASN A 104 -1.08 1.29 12.61
CA ASN A 104 -0.25 2.47 12.56
C ASN A 104 0.87 2.31 11.54
N MET A 105 1.13 3.39 10.83
CA MET A 105 2.25 3.50 9.91
C MET A 105 3.06 4.74 10.27
N ARG A 106 4.37 4.57 10.41
CA ARG A 106 5.34 5.65 10.58
C ARG A 106 6.34 5.65 9.45
N ILE A 107 6.70 6.83 8.98
CA ILE A 107 7.69 7.01 7.92
C ILE A 107 8.67 8.05 8.38
N SER A 108 9.96 7.71 8.35
CA SER A 108 11.06 8.63 8.63
C SER A 108 12.00 8.71 7.44
N ILE A 109 12.57 9.87 7.19
CA ILE A 109 13.64 10.07 6.21
C ILE A 109 14.86 10.57 6.96
N ASN A 110 15.99 9.88 6.81
CA ASN A 110 17.25 10.18 7.48
C ASN A 110 17.08 10.38 9.00
N GLY A 111 16.26 9.51 9.63
CA GLY A 111 15.98 9.53 11.06
C GLY A 111 14.98 10.60 11.52
N ARG A 112 14.45 11.44 10.62
CA ARG A 112 13.40 12.41 10.96
C ARG A 112 12.02 11.88 10.57
N GLU A 113 11.12 11.74 11.55
CA GLU A 113 9.73 11.36 11.30
C GLU A 113 9.02 12.44 10.46
N ILE A 114 8.41 12.02 9.36
CA ILE A 114 7.68 12.89 8.44
C ILE A 114 6.20 12.52 8.32
N PHE A 115 5.85 11.30 8.70
CA PHE A 115 4.47 10.81 8.68
C PHE A 115 4.24 9.84 9.84
N ASN A 116 3.09 10.02 10.51
CA ASN A 116 2.59 9.10 11.53
C ASN A 116 1.06 9.09 11.45
N SER A 117 0.48 7.93 11.26
CA SER A 117 -0.97 7.79 11.11
C SER A 117 -1.73 7.77 12.45
N ASN A 118 -1.03 7.76 13.58
CA ASN A 118 -1.62 7.78 14.94
C ASN A 118 -2.72 6.72 15.14
N SER A 119 -2.46 5.49 14.69
CA SER A 119 -3.39 4.34 14.76
C SER A 119 -4.69 4.52 13.97
N LEU A 120 -4.74 5.44 13.03
CA LEU A 120 -5.89 5.71 12.17
C LEU A 120 -5.67 5.34 10.70
N TYR A 121 -4.58 4.62 10.40
CA TYR A 121 -4.22 4.31 9.00
C TYR A 121 -5.32 3.55 8.26
N ALA A 122 -5.92 2.52 8.89
CA ALA A 122 -6.98 1.71 8.30
C ALA A 122 -8.18 2.56 7.86
N TYR A 123 -8.61 3.48 8.74
CA TYR A 123 -9.74 4.37 8.45
C TYR A 123 -9.40 5.38 7.36
N LYS A 124 -8.23 6.04 7.47
CA LYS A 124 -7.76 6.99 6.45
C LYS A 124 -7.75 6.34 5.08
N SER A 125 -7.11 5.17 4.99
CA SER A 125 -6.97 4.46 3.73
C SER A 125 -8.32 4.01 3.16
N TYR A 126 -9.21 3.46 3.98
CA TYR A 126 -10.54 3.06 3.55
C TYR A 126 -11.35 4.24 3.01
N PHE A 127 -11.44 5.35 3.74
CA PHE A 127 -12.17 6.54 3.30
C PHE A 127 -11.54 7.17 2.06
N SER A 128 -10.22 7.25 1.99
CA SER A 128 -9.50 7.75 0.82
C SER A 128 -9.87 6.94 -0.44
N HIS A 129 -9.88 5.62 -0.35
CA HIS A 129 -10.24 4.75 -1.46
C HIS A 129 -11.74 4.85 -1.80
N GLU A 130 -12.60 4.90 -0.78
CA GLU A 130 -14.05 4.98 -1.00
C GLU A 130 -14.46 6.27 -1.70
N LEU A 131 -13.85 7.40 -1.34
CA LEU A 131 -14.21 8.71 -1.88
C LEU A 131 -13.48 9.08 -3.18
N SER A 132 -12.26 8.57 -3.38
CA SER A 132 -11.40 9.01 -4.50
C SER A 132 -11.50 8.13 -5.74
N TYR A 133 -11.91 6.87 -5.60
CA TYR A 133 -11.95 5.94 -6.74
C TYR A 133 -13.35 5.82 -7.34
N SER A 134 -13.40 5.77 -8.67
CA SER A 134 -14.64 5.51 -9.40
C SER A 134 -15.13 4.07 -9.21
N THR A 135 -16.43 3.83 -9.45
CA THR A 135 -17.02 2.47 -9.40
C THR A 135 -16.30 1.50 -10.34
N GLY A 136 -15.81 1.97 -11.50
CA GLY A 136 -15.01 1.15 -12.42
C GLY A 136 -13.69 0.68 -11.80
N ALA A 137 -12.98 1.55 -11.08
CA ALA A 137 -11.76 1.21 -10.36
C ALA A 137 -12.02 0.24 -9.20
N LYS A 138 -13.12 0.45 -8.47
CA LYS A 138 -13.56 -0.40 -7.36
C LYS A 138 -13.89 -1.83 -7.81
N ASN A 139 -14.41 -2.00 -9.02
CA ASN A 139 -14.74 -3.30 -9.61
C ASN A 139 -13.58 -3.95 -10.38
N SER A 140 -12.42 -3.34 -10.43
CA SER A 140 -11.28 -3.83 -11.21
C SER A 140 -9.99 -3.91 -10.38
N HIS A 141 -9.08 -2.95 -10.51
CA HIS A 141 -7.74 -3.05 -9.95
C HIS A 141 -7.67 -2.98 -8.41
N LEU A 142 -8.67 -2.39 -7.73
CA LEU A 142 -8.71 -2.38 -6.27
C LEU A 142 -8.92 -3.77 -5.66
N ASN A 143 -9.39 -4.75 -6.44
CA ASN A 143 -9.47 -6.14 -5.99
C ASN A 143 -8.09 -6.70 -5.62
N ALA A 144 -7.02 -6.20 -6.26
CA ALA A 144 -5.65 -6.58 -5.92
C ALA A 144 -5.25 -6.17 -4.50
N SER A 145 -5.91 -5.17 -3.92
CA SER A 145 -5.74 -4.73 -2.52
C SER A 145 -6.79 -5.32 -1.58
N GLY A 146 -7.62 -6.24 -2.08
CA GLY A 146 -8.68 -6.88 -1.29
C GLY A 146 -9.95 -6.04 -1.13
N TYR A 147 -10.18 -5.06 -2.02
CA TYR A 147 -11.43 -4.33 -2.08
C TYR A 147 -12.41 -5.03 -3.02
N TYR A 148 -13.63 -5.29 -2.56
CA TYR A 148 -14.72 -5.86 -3.34
C TYR A 148 -15.96 -4.99 -3.15
N TYR A 149 -16.43 -4.37 -4.22
CA TYR A 149 -17.58 -3.49 -4.17
C TYR A 149 -18.85 -4.24 -3.72
N ASP A 150 -19.50 -3.75 -2.68
CA ASP A 150 -20.79 -4.22 -2.20
C ASP A 150 -21.91 -3.38 -2.84
N SER A 151 -22.78 -4.03 -3.59
CA SER A 151 -23.94 -3.39 -4.19
C SER A 151 -25.19 -3.48 -3.31
N ASP A 152 -25.13 -4.27 -2.25
CA ASP A 152 -26.23 -4.49 -1.31
C ASP A 152 -25.82 -4.10 0.12
N ALA A 153 -26.81 -3.89 0.98
CA ALA A 153 -26.60 -3.46 2.36
C ALA A 153 -26.17 -4.62 3.30
N ASN A 154 -26.04 -5.84 2.78
CA ASN A 154 -25.68 -7.01 3.59
C ASN A 154 -24.17 -7.17 3.69
N LEU A 155 -23.54 -6.45 4.59
CA LEU A 155 -22.08 -6.47 4.79
C LEU A 155 -21.54 -7.80 5.32
N GLU A 156 -22.40 -8.66 5.90
CA GLU A 156 -22.03 -9.91 6.56
C GLU A 156 -22.38 -11.16 5.75
N GLY A 157 -22.98 -11.01 4.57
CA GLY A 157 -23.43 -12.13 3.75
C GLY A 157 -23.60 -11.78 2.28
N GLY A 158 -23.33 -10.54 1.87
CA GLY A 158 -23.43 -10.05 0.51
C GLY A 158 -22.32 -10.58 -0.42
N ASN A 159 -22.39 -10.19 -1.68
CA ASN A 159 -21.46 -10.64 -2.72
C ASN A 159 -19.99 -10.32 -2.42
N ALA A 160 -19.71 -9.15 -1.87
CA ALA A 160 -18.35 -8.74 -1.53
C ALA A 160 -17.79 -9.54 -0.35
N PHE A 161 -18.60 -9.80 0.69
CA PHE A 161 -18.21 -10.68 1.79
C PHE A 161 -17.88 -12.08 1.28
N ASN A 162 -18.76 -12.68 0.47
CA ASN A 162 -18.55 -14.02 -0.10
C ASN A 162 -17.32 -14.09 -1.01
N SER A 163 -17.01 -13.04 -1.76
CA SER A 163 -15.81 -12.97 -2.58
C SER A 163 -14.54 -12.98 -1.71
N ARG A 164 -14.50 -12.19 -0.64
CA ARG A 164 -13.38 -12.19 0.32
C ARG A 164 -13.28 -13.53 1.05
N LYS A 165 -14.38 -14.09 1.53
CA LYS A 165 -14.43 -15.42 2.17
C LYS A 165 -13.81 -16.50 1.29
N LYS A 166 -14.14 -16.52 0.00
CA LYS A 166 -13.66 -17.51 -0.96
C LYS A 166 -12.13 -17.51 -1.10
N LEU A 167 -11.47 -16.37 -0.97
CA LEU A 167 -10.01 -16.26 -1.04
C LEU A 167 -9.31 -17.03 0.08
N PHE A 168 -9.93 -17.11 1.26
CA PHE A 168 -9.36 -17.74 2.46
C PHE A 168 -9.93 -19.12 2.74
N SER A 169 -10.85 -19.62 1.93
CA SER A 169 -11.48 -20.93 2.12
C SER A 169 -10.46 -22.03 2.34
N SER A 170 -10.69 -22.87 3.36
CA SER A 170 -9.78 -23.95 3.78
C SER A 170 -8.38 -23.46 4.16
N SER A 171 -8.29 -22.28 4.73
CA SER A 171 -7.04 -21.61 5.11
C SER A 171 -6.05 -21.47 3.95
N LYS A 172 -6.54 -21.15 2.76
CA LYS A 172 -5.67 -20.77 1.65
C LYS A 172 -4.96 -19.47 1.97
N THR A 173 -3.71 -19.37 1.55
CA THR A 173 -2.96 -18.12 1.60
C THR A 173 -3.45 -17.20 0.48
N ALA A 174 -3.92 -16.03 0.84
CA ALA A 174 -4.35 -15.00 -0.10
C ALA A 174 -3.28 -13.91 -0.22
N GLN A 175 -3.04 -13.46 -1.45
CA GLN A 175 -2.02 -12.48 -1.81
C GLN A 175 -2.65 -11.17 -2.20
N PHE A 176 -2.06 -10.07 -1.73
CA PHE A 176 -2.51 -8.71 -2.03
C PHE A 176 -1.33 -7.82 -2.36
N ILE A 177 -1.59 -6.88 -3.26
CA ILE A 177 -0.65 -5.80 -3.57
C ILE A 177 -1.37 -4.47 -3.45
N SER A 178 -0.78 -3.54 -2.73
CA SER A 178 -1.40 -2.25 -2.40
C SER A 178 -0.41 -1.12 -2.57
N LYS A 179 -0.89 0.02 -3.05
CA LYS A 179 -0.12 1.27 -2.99
C LYS A 179 -0.28 1.84 -1.58
N ILE A 180 0.83 2.25 -0.95
CA ILE A 180 0.79 2.84 0.39
C ILE A 180 0.08 4.20 0.34
N ASP A 181 -0.94 4.39 1.19
CA ASP A 181 -1.72 5.64 1.28
C ASP A 181 -1.06 6.62 2.25
N ALA A 182 0.06 7.18 1.82
CA ALA A 182 0.73 8.30 2.48
C ALA A 182 1.14 9.34 1.44
N ASP A 183 1.02 10.62 1.78
CA ASP A 183 1.23 11.73 0.84
C ASP A 183 2.64 11.72 0.24
N LEU A 184 3.64 11.28 1.01
CA LEU A 184 4.99 11.08 0.53
C LEU A 184 5.05 10.17 -0.70
N PHE A 185 4.29 9.06 -0.69
CA PHE A 185 4.26 8.07 -1.79
C PHE A 185 3.34 8.48 -2.96
N ASN A 186 2.75 9.66 -2.90
CA ASN A 186 1.99 10.24 -4.00
C ASN A 186 2.73 11.38 -4.70
N GLN A 187 3.98 11.66 -4.32
CA GLN A 187 4.79 12.72 -4.90
C GLN A 187 5.21 12.37 -6.34
N PRO A 188 5.11 13.33 -7.28
CA PRO A 188 5.56 13.14 -8.67
C PRO A 188 7.09 13.22 -8.80
N LEU A 189 7.78 13.80 -7.81
CA LEU A 189 9.22 13.98 -7.83
C LEU A 189 9.93 12.76 -7.23
N TYR A 190 11.07 12.40 -7.79
CA TYR A 190 11.90 11.34 -7.25
C TYR A 190 12.61 11.79 -5.97
N LEU A 191 12.76 10.87 -5.02
CA LEU A 191 13.62 11.12 -3.88
C LEU A 191 15.08 11.07 -4.34
N ILE A 192 15.85 12.05 -3.90
CA ILE A 192 17.27 12.16 -4.22
C ILE A 192 18.06 10.97 -3.65
N ASN A 193 19.23 10.74 -4.23
CA ASN A 193 20.16 9.72 -3.77
C ASN A 193 20.66 9.99 -2.33
N HIS A 194 21.31 8.99 -1.72
CA HIS A 194 21.85 9.02 -0.35
C HIS A 194 20.81 9.31 0.75
N CYS A 195 19.53 9.10 0.46
CA CYS A 195 18.47 9.14 1.48
C CYS A 195 18.14 7.74 2.00
N GLU A 196 17.85 7.65 3.29
CA GLU A 196 17.33 6.46 3.93
C GLU A 196 15.87 6.69 4.33
N ILE A 197 14.99 5.77 3.93
CA ILE A 197 13.59 5.78 4.38
C ILE A 197 13.42 4.61 5.35
N ASP A 198 13.00 4.92 6.56
CA ASP A 198 12.53 3.94 7.53
C ASP A 198 11.00 3.92 7.51
N LEU A 199 10.42 2.75 7.30
CA LEU A 199 8.99 2.50 7.32
C LEU A 199 8.67 1.49 8.41
N GLU A 200 7.81 1.87 9.34
CA GLU A 200 7.27 0.98 10.37
C GLU A 200 5.80 0.71 10.11
N ILE A 201 5.41 -0.56 10.18
CA ILE A 201 4.02 -1.02 10.03
C ILE A 201 3.62 -1.79 11.27
N LEU A 202 2.68 -1.26 12.04
CA LEU A 202 2.04 -1.96 13.14
C LEU A 202 0.73 -2.55 12.65
N PRO A 203 0.54 -3.89 12.64
CA PRO A 203 -0.71 -4.51 12.22
C PRO A 203 -1.84 -4.27 13.22
N ASN A 204 -3.07 -4.34 12.74
CA ASN A 204 -4.28 -4.37 13.55
C ASN A 204 -4.47 -5.74 14.22
N ASP A 205 -5.23 -5.74 15.31
CA ASP A 205 -5.68 -6.96 15.98
C ASP A 205 -6.59 -7.79 15.04
N THR A 206 -6.56 -9.12 15.21
CA THR A 206 -7.41 -10.07 14.50
C THR A 206 -8.90 -9.70 14.58
N ARG A 207 -9.37 -9.22 15.75
CA ARG A 207 -10.77 -8.82 15.97
C ARG A 207 -11.19 -7.61 15.13
N PHE A 208 -10.24 -6.77 14.76
CA PHE A 208 -10.51 -5.63 13.89
C PHE A 208 -10.59 -6.05 12.42
N VAL A 209 -9.73 -6.97 12.00
CA VAL A 209 -9.57 -7.30 10.56
C VAL A 209 -10.50 -8.40 10.08
N LEU A 210 -11.19 -9.14 10.97
CA LEU A 210 -12.07 -10.22 10.59
C LEU A 210 -13.55 -9.92 10.91
N ILE A 211 -14.41 -10.33 9.99
CA ILE A 211 -15.87 -10.38 10.15
C ILE A 211 -16.27 -11.86 10.19
N ALA A 212 -16.87 -12.28 11.30
CA ALA A 212 -17.34 -13.64 11.51
C ALA A 212 -18.76 -13.62 12.08
N PRO A 213 -19.78 -13.39 11.25
CA PRO A 213 -21.16 -13.35 11.71
C PRO A 213 -21.63 -14.73 12.17
N LYS A 214 -22.31 -14.77 13.30
CA LYS A 214 -22.95 -16.00 13.79
C LYS A 214 -24.19 -16.30 12.96
N THR A 215 -24.41 -17.55 12.62
CA THR A 215 -25.63 -17.99 11.94
C THR A 215 -26.83 -17.94 12.90
N ASN A 216 -26.61 -18.33 14.17
CA ASN A 216 -27.57 -18.22 15.23
C ASN A 216 -26.94 -17.61 16.49
N ILE A 217 -27.74 -16.92 17.30
CA ILE A 217 -27.29 -16.30 18.56
C ILE A 217 -26.75 -17.36 19.55
N THR A 218 -27.28 -18.57 19.49
CA THR A 218 -26.91 -19.71 20.35
C THR A 218 -25.63 -20.41 19.90
N ASP A 219 -25.11 -20.12 18.72
CA ASP A 219 -23.90 -20.75 18.20
C ASP A 219 -22.70 -20.41 19.07
N ALA A 220 -21.81 -21.37 19.28
CA ALA A 220 -20.55 -21.15 19.99
C ALA A 220 -19.71 -20.07 19.25
N THR A 221 -19.01 -19.27 20.05
CA THR A 221 -18.07 -18.31 19.48
C THR A 221 -16.80 -19.05 19.05
N VAL A 222 -16.48 -18.99 17.76
CA VAL A 222 -15.23 -19.53 17.21
C VAL A 222 -14.16 -18.45 17.26
N ASN A 223 -12.99 -18.78 17.80
CA ASN A 223 -11.84 -17.90 17.79
C ASN A 223 -11.09 -18.06 16.47
N TYR A 224 -11.18 -17.06 15.62
CA TYR A 224 -10.40 -17.00 14.39
C TYR A 224 -9.12 -16.20 14.59
N HIS A 225 -8.05 -16.59 13.90
CA HIS A 225 -6.76 -15.94 13.90
C HIS A 225 -6.38 -15.50 12.49
N PHE A 226 -5.97 -14.24 12.37
CA PHE A 226 -5.47 -13.67 11.13
C PHE A 226 -3.95 -13.62 11.20
N GLU A 227 -3.29 -14.31 10.28
CA GLU A 227 -1.83 -14.42 10.25
C GLU A 227 -1.26 -13.70 9.02
N VAL A 228 -0.21 -12.93 9.23
CA VAL A 228 0.61 -12.33 8.17
C VAL A 228 1.72 -13.32 7.82
N ILE A 229 1.61 -13.96 6.67
CA ILE A 229 2.57 -14.96 6.19
C ILE A 229 3.76 -14.30 5.51
N SER A 230 3.53 -13.22 4.77
CA SER A 230 4.56 -12.45 4.09
C SER A 230 4.18 -10.98 4.06
N CYS A 231 5.18 -10.12 4.22
CA CYS A 231 5.03 -8.68 4.09
C CYS A 231 6.30 -8.13 3.45
N LYS A 232 6.19 -7.52 2.27
CA LYS A 232 7.33 -7.07 1.46
C LYS A 232 7.03 -5.74 0.80
N LEU A 233 8.07 -4.96 0.54
CA LEU A 233 7.96 -3.75 -0.26
C LEU A 233 8.60 -3.96 -1.62
N TYR A 234 7.93 -3.50 -2.67
CA TYR A 234 8.50 -3.34 -3.99
C TYR A 234 8.81 -1.86 -4.23
N VAL A 235 10.09 -1.56 -4.43
CA VAL A 235 10.59 -0.19 -4.55
C VAL A 235 11.27 -0.01 -5.90
N LYS A 236 10.81 0.97 -6.68
CA LYS A 236 11.43 1.30 -7.96
C LYS A 236 12.58 2.28 -7.75
N LYS A 237 13.80 1.84 -8.07
CA LYS A 237 15.01 2.66 -8.08
C LYS A 237 15.37 3.04 -9.51
N ILE A 238 15.93 4.23 -9.68
CA ILE A 238 16.22 4.86 -10.96
C ILE A 238 17.68 5.30 -10.99
N ASP A 239 18.37 4.93 -12.04
CA ASP A 239 19.71 5.41 -12.36
C ASP A 239 19.61 6.55 -13.37
N LEU A 240 20.17 7.70 -13.03
CA LEU A 240 20.26 8.84 -13.94
C LEU A 240 21.50 8.72 -14.82
N MET A 241 21.46 9.43 -15.95
CA MET A 241 22.65 9.66 -16.76
C MET A 241 23.64 10.54 -15.97
N ASP A 242 24.93 10.22 -16.06
CA ASP A 242 25.99 10.84 -15.24
C ASP A 242 26.01 12.37 -15.33
N GLY A 243 25.80 12.93 -16.53
CA GLY A 243 25.76 14.39 -16.73
C GLY A 243 24.65 15.05 -15.91
N LEU A 244 23.47 14.48 -15.89
CA LEU A 244 22.33 15.02 -15.12
C LEU A 244 22.56 14.85 -13.61
N ALA A 245 23.10 13.71 -13.20
CA ALA A 245 23.39 13.45 -11.79
C ALA A 245 24.40 14.49 -11.23
N LEU A 246 25.45 14.81 -12.00
CA LEU A 246 26.43 15.85 -11.66
C LEU A 246 25.80 17.24 -11.59
N ASP A 247 24.93 17.59 -12.53
CA ASP A 247 24.24 18.87 -12.53
C ASP A 247 23.32 19.05 -11.31
N ILE A 248 22.62 18.00 -10.91
CA ILE A 248 21.79 18.03 -9.71
C ILE A 248 22.67 18.19 -8.47
N ALA A 249 23.76 17.42 -8.36
CA ALA A 249 24.69 17.52 -7.24
C ALA A 249 25.25 18.95 -7.09
N ARG A 250 25.73 19.55 -8.19
CA ARG A 250 26.22 20.95 -8.19
C ARG A 250 25.16 21.96 -7.74
N LYS A 251 23.91 21.79 -8.18
CA LYS A 251 22.80 22.67 -7.79
C LYS A 251 22.44 22.54 -6.31
N LEU A 252 22.60 21.34 -5.73
CA LEU A 252 22.39 21.12 -4.30
C LEU A 252 23.49 21.72 -3.43
N GLU A 253 24.73 21.75 -3.92
CA GLU A 253 25.86 22.37 -3.22
C GLU A 253 25.78 23.92 -3.19
N THR A 254 25.09 24.52 -4.17
CA THR A 254 25.01 25.99 -4.34
C THR A 254 23.78 26.60 -3.65
N LYS A 255 22.89 25.82 -3.09
CA LYS A 255 21.70 26.25 -2.32
C LYS A 255 21.85 25.98 -0.84
#